data_701383597a4e3a5d26d927cd78ba61b2
#
_entry.id   701383597a4e3a5d26d927cd78ba61b2
#
_cell.length_a   1.000
_cell.length_b   1.000
_cell.length_c   1.000
_cell.angle_alpha   90.00
_cell.angle_beta   90.00
_cell.angle_gamma   90.00
#
_symmetry.space_group_name_H-M   'P 1'
#
loop_
_entity.id
_entity.type
_entity.pdbx_description
1 polymer ?
#
loop_
_entity_poly.entity_id
_entity_poly.type
_entity_poly.pdbx_seq_one_letter_code
_entity_poly.pdbx_strand_id
1 'polypeptide(L)'
;MSHHISNEIVQRANVSTDNFISYRTPDQLNNSAITTEIVSGYVLRFASIQSSDSNAVVGNFDDISITNGSWYEINGRITIKDNTTDDKNMTAFLFRNEDVMPVKEWYYHFTQGDTTYRYFQMALNGYIYLDANKSYNWFITGDGGFIHPDQTEIYMRKLNTSHPS
;
A
#
# COMPACT_ATOMS: atom_id res chain seq x y z
N MET A 1 5.47 8.62 38.51
CA MET A 1 6.32 8.05 37.42
C MET A 1 5.52 7.45 36.27
N SER A 2 4.50 6.64 36.52
CA SER A 2 3.68 6.05 35.45
C SER A 2 2.92 7.07 34.58
N HIS A 3 2.46 8.17 35.15
CA HIS A 3 1.79 9.26 34.43
C HIS A 3 2.70 9.96 33.42
N HIS A 4 3.95 10.16 33.77
CA HIS A 4 4.91 10.85 32.90
C HIS A 4 5.24 10.02 31.67
N ILE A 5 5.46 8.72 31.85
CA ILE A 5 5.74 7.76 30.77
C ILE A 5 4.54 7.64 29.83
N SER A 6 3.33 7.57 30.38
CA SER A 6 2.10 7.47 29.58
C SER A 6 1.89 8.71 28.69
N ASN A 7 2.17 9.91 29.23
CA ASN A 7 2.05 11.14 28.46
C ASN A 7 3.08 11.24 27.33
N GLU A 8 4.30 10.79 27.56
CA GLU A 8 5.31 10.72 26.49
C GLU A 8 4.89 9.77 25.37
N ILE A 9 4.37 8.59 25.70
CA ILE A 9 3.90 7.63 24.69
C ILE A 9 2.75 8.22 23.89
N VAL A 10 1.78 8.85 24.54
CA VAL A 10 0.64 9.49 23.87
C VAL A 10 1.10 10.63 22.96
N GLN A 11 2.01 11.48 23.43
CA GLN A 11 2.57 12.56 22.61
C GLN A 11 3.33 12.04 21.40
N ARG A 12 4.13 11.00 21.54
CA ARG A 12 4.85 10.37 20.43
C ARG A 12 3.89 9.75 19.43
N ALA A 13 2.85 9.06 19.91
CA ALA A 13 1.82 8.51 19.05
C ALA A 13 1.06 9.61 18.28
N ASN A 14 0.71 10.71 18.92
CA ASN A 14 0.04 11.83 18.28
C ASN A 14 0.94 12.53 17.24
N VAL A 15 2.21 12.73 17.55
CA VAL A 15 3.18 13.30 16.59
C VAL A 15 3.37 12.38 15.39
N SER A 16 3.39 11.07 15.59
CA SER A 16 3.56 10.11 14.50
C SER A 16 2.32 9.97 13.60
N THR A 17 1.11 10.30 14.11
CA THR A 17 -0.12 10.28 13.30
C THR A 17 -0.25 11.47 12.37
N ASP A 18 0.52 12.55 12.59
CA ASP A 18 0.48 13.74 11.74
C ASP A 18 1.29 13.60 10.45
N ASN A 19 2.01 12.50 10.25
CA ASN A 19 2.88 12.29 9.10
C ASN A 19 2.55 10.94 8.44
N PHE A 20 1.38 10.84 7.85
CA PHE A 20 0.94 9.63 7.20
C PHE A 20 0.44 9.87 5.77
N ILE A 21 0.44 8.80 5.00
CA ILE A 21 -0.22 8.69 3.70
C ILE A 21 -1.19 7.51 3.80
N SER A 22 -2.44 7.75 3.49
CA SER A 22 -3.50 6.73 3.56
C SER A 22 -4.14 6.55 2.20
N TYR A 23 -4.19 5.34 1.72
CA TYR A 23 -4.84 4.93 0.48
C TYR A 23 -6.07 4.11 0.84
N ARG A 24 -7.23 4.59 0.47
CA ARG A 24 -8.51 3.93 0.75
C ARG A 24 -9.39 3.89 -0.48
N THR A 25 -10.25 2.91 -0.49
CA THR A 25 -11.28 2.76 -1.51
C THR A 25 -10.70 2.80 -2.92
N PRO A 26 -10.15 1.68 -3.41
CA PRO A 26 -9.72 1.59 -4.79
C PRO A 26 -10.77 2.13 -5.74
N ASP A 27 -10.35 2.94 -6.69
CA ASP A 27 -11.25 3.60 -7.63
C ASP A 27 -11.87 2.58 -8.58
N GLN A 28 -13.15 2.33 -8.40
CA GLN A 28 -13.90 1.35 -9.20
C GLN A 28 -14.06 1.76 -10.67
N LEU A 29 -14.03 3.04 -10.97
CA LEU A 29 -14.26 3.54 -12.33
C LEU A 29 -13.01 3.51 -13.20
N ASN A 30 -11.87 3.77 -12.58
CA ASN A 30 -10.59 3.94 -13.30
C ASN A 30 -9.54 2.87 -12.98
N ASN A 31 -9.90 1.87 -12.20
CA ASN A 31 -8.98 0.82 -11.77
C ASN A 31 -9.29 -0.50 -12.48
N SER A 32 -8.49 -0.86 -13.46
CA SER A 32 -8.65 -2.09 -14.25
C SER A 32 -8.62 -3.35 -13.37
N ALA A 33 -7.86 -3.33 -12.28
CA ALA A 33 -7.74 -4.48 -11.38
C ALA A 33 -9.05 -4.81 -10.63
N ILE A 34 -10.03 -3.91 -10.62
CA ILE A 34 -11.35 -4.14 -10.00
C ILE A 34 -12.32 -4.75 -11.01
N THR A 35 -12.27 -4.32 -12.24
CA THR A 35 -13.22 -4.70 -13.28
C THR A 35 -12.71 -5.82 -14.19
N THR A 36 -11.42 -6.05 -14.19
CA THR A 36 -10.76 -7.06 -15.01
C THR A 36 -9.95 -7.99 -14.12
N GLU A 37 -9.91 -9.24 -14.49
CA GLU A 37 -9.12 -10.24 -13.79
C GLU A 37 -7.64 -9.89 -13.73
N ILE A 38 -7.01 -10.11 -12.59
CA ILE A 38 -5.60 -9.78 -12.37
C ILE A 38 -4.72 -10.86 -13.01
N VAL A 39 -4.44 -10.73 -14.28
CA VAL A 39 -3.56 -11.64 -15.04
C VAL A 39 -2.33 -10.94 -15.62
N SER A 40 -2.40 -9.62 -15.75
CA SER A 40 -1.28 -8.75 -16.11
C SER A 40 -1.18 -7.64 -15.08
N GLY A 41 -0.04 -6.96 -15.03
CA GLY A 41 0.14 -5.95 -14.00
C GLY A 41 -0.76 -4.72 -14.15
N TYR A 42 -1.33 -4.24 -13.06
CA TYR A 42 -2.16 -3.05 -13.00
C TYR A 42 -1.67 -2.09 -11.92
N VAL A 43 -1.68 -0.80 -12.24
CA VAL A 43 -1.53 0.26 -11.23
C VAL A 43 -2.79 0.29 -10.37
N LEU A 44 -2.62 0.18 -9.06
CA LEU A 44 -3.72 0.35 -8.11
C LEU A 44 -4.01 1.84 -7.94
N ARG A 45 -5.21 2.22 -8.33
CA ARG A 45 -5.73 3.58 -8.17
C ARG A 45 -6.71 3.63 -7.02
N PHE A 46 -6.68 4.71 -6.27
CA PHE A 46 -7.51 4.89 -5.09
C PHE A 46 -8.36 6.14 -5.23
N ALA A 47 -9.64 6.03 -4.90
CA ALA A 47 -10.55 7.17 -4.91
C ALA A 47 -10.25 8.16 -3.76
N SER A 48 -9.59 7.68 -2.73
CA SER A 48 -9.22 8.51 -1.59
C SER A 48 -7.77 8.26 -1.22
N ILE A 49 -6.92 9.25 -1.51
CA ILE A 49 -5.56 9.32 -0.99
C ILE A 49 -5.47 10.55 -0.12
N GLN A 50 -5.11 10.36 1.13
CA GLN A 50 -4.93 11.43 2.10
C GLN A 50 -3.50 11.44 2.60
N SER A 51 -2.89 12.60 2.61
CA SER A 51 -1.58 12.79 3.19
C SER A 51 -1.60 13.95 4.15
N SER A 52 -1.13 13.70 5.36
CA SER A 52 -0.78 14.74 6.32
C SER A 52 0.72 15.02 6.31
N ASP A 53 1.50 14.26 5.56
CA ASP A 53 2.94 14.42 5.43
C ASP A 53 3.26 15.50 4.39
N SER A 54 3.86 16.61 4.83
CA SER A 54 4.28 17.70 3.94
C SER A 54 5.35 17.29 2.92
N ASN A 55 6.04 16.16 3.15
CA ASN A 55 6.98 15.60 2.19
C ASN A 55 6.32 14.84 1.04
N ALA A 56 5.06 14.46 1.19
CA ALA A 56 4.36 13.65 0.21
C ALA A 56 3.26 14.45 -0.46
N VAL A 57 3.38 14.64 -1.75
CA VAL A 57 2.39 15.34 -2.58
C VAL A 57 1.66 14.31 -3.41
N VAL A 58 0.34 14.25 -3.26
CA VAL A 58 -0.51 13.38 -4.08
C VAL A 58 -0.57 13.94 -5.50
N GLY A 59 -0.16 13.14 -6.46
CA GLY A 59 -0.18 13.49 -7.88
C GLY A 59 -1.48 13.09 -8.57
N ASN A 60 -1.51 13.34 -9.86
CA ASN A 60 -2.58 12.83 -10.70
C ASN A 60 -2.43 11.31 -10.84
N PHE A 61 -3.53 10.57 -10.90
CA PHE A 61 -3.54 9.12 -11.09
C PHE A 61 -2.94 8.29 -9.95
N ASP A 62 -2.97 8.83 -8.72
CA ASP A 62 -2.70 8.07 -7.50
C ASP A 62 -1.23 7.75 -7.24
N ASP A 63 -0.34 8.48 -7.86
CA ASP A 63 1.06 8.50 -7.45
C ASP A 63 1.29 9.50 -6.32
N ILE A 64 2.32 9.27 -5.57
CA ILE A 64 2.82 10.24 -4.59
C ILE A 64 4.22 10.66 -4.98
N SER A 65 4.48 11.95 -4.88
CA SER A 65 5.81 12.53 -5.07
C SER A 65 6.42 12.87 -3.73
N ILE A 66 7.64 12.45 -3.50
CA ILE A 66 8.37 12.65 -2.26
C ILE A 66 9.32 13.83 -2.44
N THR A 67 9.17 14.84 -1.60
CA THR A 67 10.04 16.04 -1.63
C THR A 67 11.39 15.78 -0.97
N ASN A 68 11.36 15.21 0.23
CA ASN A 68 12.57 14.86 0.98
C ASN A 68 12.56 13.38 1.34
N GLY A 69 13.69 12.72 1.16
CA GLY A 69 13.83 11.32 1.48
C GLY A 69 13.53 11.01 2.94
N SER A 70 12.82 9.93 3.19
CA SER A 70 12.45 9.51 4.55
C SER A 70 12.16 8.03 4.62
N TRP A 71 12.26 7.48 5.82
CA TRP A 71 11.76 6.15 6.14
C TRP A 71 10.26 6.16 6.41
N TYR A 72 9.58 5.15 5.89
CA TYR A 72 8.16 4.91 6.12
C TYR A 72 7.93 3.50 6.60
N GLU A 73 7.02 3.35 7.55
CA GLU A 73 6.44 2.07 7.92
C GLU A 73 5.17 1.86 7.08
N ILE A 74 5.10 0.70 6.44
CA ILE A 74 3.95 0.31 5.63
C ILE A 74 3.10 -0.67 6.44
N ASN A 75 1.82 -0.43 6.47
CA ASN A 75 0.84 -1.33 7.05
C ASN A 75 -0.42 -1.27 6.19
N GLY A 76 -0.76 -2.37 5.56
CA GLY A 76 -1.89 -2.40 4.66
C GLY A 76 -2.37 -3.79 4.36
N ARG A 77 -3.45 -3.84 3.62
CA ARG A 77 -4.00 -5.07 3.08
C ARG A 77 -4.60 -4.83 1.71
N ILE A 78 -4.41 -5.78 0.84
CA ILE A 78 -5.11 -5.89 -0.42
C ILE A 78 -5.97 -7.14 -0.34
N THR A 79 -7.27 -6.98 -0.51
CA THR A 79 -8.20 -8.10 -0.53
C THR A 79 -8.59 -8.42 -1.97
N ILE A 80 -8.48 -9.68 -2.31
CA ILE A 80 -8.77 -10.20 -3.64
C ILE A 80 -9.93 -11.16 -3.55
N LYS A 81 -10.94 -10.92 -4.37
CA LYS A 81 -12.05 -11.83 -4.57
C LYS A 81 -11.73 -12.76 -5.74
N ASP A 82 -11.85 -14.04 -5.51
CA ASP A 82 -11.65 -15.06 -6.53
C ASP A 82 -12.88 -15.97 -6.62
N ASN A 83 -13.24 -16.34 -7.83
CA ASN A 83 -14.36 -17.21 -8.13
C ASN A 83 -13.93 -18.60 -8.64
N THR A 84 -12.65 -18.91 -8.50
CA THR A 84 -12.10 -20.22 -8.85
C THR A 84 -11.59 -20.93 -7.60
N THR A 85 -11.24 -22.20 -7.74
CA THR A 85 -10.68 -23.01 -6.66
C THR A 85 -9.18 -23.25 -6.83
N ASP A 86 -8.59 -22.70 -7.90
CA ASP A 86 -7.18 -22.92 -8.24
C ASP A 86 -6.24 -22.17 -7.28
N ASP A 87 -5.01 -22.66 -7.21
CA ASP A 87 -3.94 -21.93 -6.56
C ASP A 87 -3.68 -20.59 -7.27
N LYS A 88 -3.36 -19.56 -6.50
CA LYS A 88 -3.09 -18.22 -7.02
C LYS A 88 -1.77 -17.68 -6.47
N ASN A 89 -0.96 -17.15 -7.37
CA ASN A 89 0.20 -16.36 -7.00
C ASN A 89 -0.13 -14.89 -7.22
N MET A 90 0.15 -14.08 -6.23
CA MET A 90 -0.11 -12.64 -6.27
C MET A 90 1.11 -11.88 -5.81
N THR A 91 1.43 -10.81 -6.49
CA THR A 91 2.53 -9.92 -6.09
C THR A 91 2.05 -8.48 -6.09
N ALA A 92 2.26 -7.80 -4.98
CA ALA A 92 2.08 -6.37 -4.87
C ALA A 92 3.43 -5.69 -4.85
N PHE A 93 3.53 -4.54 -5.49
CA PHE A 93 4.76 -3.75 -5.56
C PHE A 93 4.49 -2.32 -5.12
N LEU A 94 5.43 -1.74 -4.42
CA LEU A 94 5.61 -0.31 -4.42
C LEU A 94 6.64 0.03 -5.50
N PHE A 95 6.26 0.89 -6.42
CA PHE A 95 6.96 1.09 -7.68
C PHE A 95 7.44 2.54 -7.80
N ARG A 96 8.70 2.71 -8.19
CA ARG A 96 9.25 4.03 -8.50
C ARG A 96 9.04 4.32 -9.98
N ASN A 97 8.26 5.34 -10.27
CA ASN A 97 7.75 5.58 -11.62
C ASN A 97 8.83 5.94 -12.63
N GLU A 98 9.77 6.79 -12.26
CA GLU A 98 10.77 7.33 -13.18
C GLU A 98 11.70 6.26 -13.73
N ASP A 99 12.05 5.30 -12.89
CA ASP A 99 12.98 4.24 -13.26
C ASP A 99 12.29 2.94 -13.63
N VAL A 100 10.98 2.91 -13.55
CA VAL A 100 10.17 1.69 -13.77
C VAL A 100 10.71 0.55 -12.91
N MET A 101 10.91 0.83 -11.62
CA MET A 101 11.62 -0.06 -10.71
C MET A 101 10.78 -0.41 -9.48
N PRO A 102 10.54 -1.70 -9.20
CA PRO A 102 9.94 -2.09 -7.94
C PRO A 102 10.94 -1.84 -6.81
N VAL A 103 10.52 -1.07 -5.80
CA VAL A 103 11.37 -0.76 -4.65
C VAL A 103 11.06 -1.63 -3.44
N LYS A 104 9.89 -2.24 -3.43
CA LYS A 104 9.51 -3.27 -2.47
C LYS A 104 8.45 -4.18 -3.07
N GLU A 105 8.52 -5.46 -2.72
CA GLU A 105 7.64 -6.50 -3.23
C GLU A 105 7.05 -7.32 -2.08
N TRP A 106 5.79 -7.74 -2.24
CA TRP A 106 5.11 -8.68 -1.37
C TRP A 106 4.56 -9.79 -2.24
N TYR A 107 5.06 -10.99 -2.05
CA TYR A 107 4.63 -12.17 -2.79
C TYR A 107 3.77 -13.06 -1.90
N TYR A 108 2.64 -13.50 -2.44
CA TYR A 108 1.71 -14.41 -1.78
C TYR A 108 1.34 -15.55 -2.68
N HIS A 109 1.32 -16.74 -2.10
CA HIS A 109 0.77 -17.94 -2.71
C HIS A 109 -0.46 -18.36 -1.91
N PHE A 110 -1.60 -18.41 -2.57
CA PHE A 110 -2.86 -18.85 -2.00
C PHE A 110 -3.16 -20.25 -2.52
N THR A 111 -3.29 -21.20 -1.61
CA THR A 111 -3.57 -22.60 -1.97
C THR A 111 -5.01 -22.79 -2.38
N GLN A 112 -5.21 -23.82 -3.17
CA GLN A 112 -6.52 -24.28 -3.62
C GLN A 112 -7.52 -24.36 -2.45
N GLY A 113 -8.73 -23.87 -2.68
CA GLY A 113 -9.82 -23.90 -1.72
C GLY A 113 -10.99 -24.80 -2.18
N ASP A 114 -11.84 -25.13 -1.24
CA ASP A 114 -13.02 -25.99 -1.49
C ASP A 114 -14.26 -25.22 -1.95
N THR A 115 -14.19 -23.91 -2.02
CA THR A 115 -15.33 -23.05 -2.36
C THR A 115 -15.11 -22.30 -3.66
N THR A 116 -16.18 -22.10 -4.42
CA THR A 116 -16.16 -21.33 -5.66
C THR A 116 -16.05 -19.82 -5.45
N TYR A 117 -16.25 -19.34 -4.22
CA TYR A 117 -16.03 -17.94 -3.84
C TYR A 117 -15.14 -17.87 -2.64
N ARG A 118 -14.05 -17.16 -2.77
CA ARG A 118 -13.09 -16.96 -1.67
C ARG A 118 -12.49 -15.58 -1.72
N TYR A 119 -12.03 -15.14 -0.57
CA TYR A 119 -11.35 -13.88 -0.40
C TYR A 119 -9.95 -14.14 0.12
N PHE A 120 -8.96 -13.56 -0.53
CA PHE A 120 -7.57 -13.58 -0.09
C PHE A 120 -7.20 -12.22 0.45
N GLN A 121 -6.45 -12.19 1.55
CA GLN A 121 -5.88 -10.97 2.07
C GLN A 121 -4.37 -11.02 1.98
N MET A 122 -3.79 -10.05 1.28
CA MET A 122 -2.36 -9.83 1.25
C MET A 122 -2.03 -8.75 2.28
N ALA A 123 -1.29 -9.12 3.33
CA ALA A 123 -0.79 -8.14 4.29
C ALA A 123 0.45 -7.45 3.72
N LEU A 124 0.44 -6.12 3.74
CA LEU A 124 1.56 -5.31 3.26
C LEU A 124 2.22 -4.64 4.46
N ASN A 125 3.21 -5.29 5.01
CA ASN A 125 3.92 -4.80 6.20
C ASN A 125 5.39 -4.61 5.87
N GLY A 126 6.01 -3.63 6.47
CA GLY A 126 7.44 -3.43 6.35
C GLY A 126 7.86 -1.98 6.47
N TYR A 127 9.14 -1.77 6.22
CA TYR A 127 9.77 -0.46 6.24
C TYR A 127 10.43 -0.20 4.89
N ILE A 128 10.37 1.05 4.45
CA ILE A 128 10.99 1.45 3.20
C ILE A 128 11.52 2.86 3.30
N TYR A 129 12.65 3.10 2.67
CA TYR A 129 13.14 4.44 2.42
C TYR A 129 12.66 4.94 1.06
N LEU A 130 11.96 6.05 1.03
CA LEU A 130 11.52 6.70 -0.19
C LEU A 130 12.45 7.89 -0.49
N ASP A 131 13.02 7.87 -1.68
CA ASP A 131 14.00 8.86 -2.13
C ASP A 131 13.37 10.21 -2.43
N ALA A 132 14.13 11.27 -2.18
CA ALA A 132 13.75 12.63 -2.53
C ALA A 132 13.56 12.80 -4.04
N ASN A 133 12.60 13.61 -4.42
CA ASN A 133 12.30 13.97 -5.82
C ASN A 133 11.93 12.76 -6.69
N LYS A 134 11.32 11.75 -6.10
CA LYS A 134 10.82 10.56 -6.79
C LYS A 134 9.33 10.40 -6.58
N SER A 135 8.67 9.79 -7.56
CA SER A 135 7.25 9.45 -7.50
C SER A 135 7.05 7.94 -7.42
N TYR A 136 6.03 7.54 -6.67
CA TYR A 136 5.75 6.14 -6.37
C TYR A 136 4.28 5.83 -6.55
N ASN A 137 3.99 4.63 -7.04
CA ASN A 137 2.64 4.08 -7.06
C ASN A 137 2.62 2.62 -6.61
N TRP A 138 1.43 2.13 -6.38
CA TRP A 138 1.18 0.73 -6.09
C TRP A 138 0.83 -0.03 -7.35
N PHE A 139 1.34 -1.25 -7.46
CA PHE A 139 1.13 -2.09 -8.61
C PHE A 139 0.81 -3.51 -8.16
N ILE A 140 -0.08 -4.20 -8.85
CA ILE A 140 -0.42 -5.58 -8.55
C ILE A 140 -0.39 -6.43 -9.82
N THR A 141 0.06 -7.68 -9.68
CA THR A 141 0.02 -8.70 -10.72
C THR A 141 -0.28 -10.05 -10.10
N GLY A 142 -0.77 -11.00 -10.86
CA GLY A 142 -1.07 -12.32 -10.35
C GLY A 142 -1.76 -13.25 -11.35
N ASP A 143 -2.26 -14.36 -10.83
CA ASP A 143 -2.86 -15.45 -11.61
C ASP A 143 -4.40 -15.34 -11.73
N GLY A 144 -4.95 -14.18 -11.51
CA GLY A 144 -6.39 -13.94 -11.62
C GLY A 144 -7.00 -13.34 -10.35
N GLY A 145 -8.32 -13.30 -10.31
CA GLY A 145 -9.07 -12.65 -9.23
C GLY A 145 -9.26 -11.16 -9.45
N PHE A 146 -10.01 -10.54 -8.55
CA PHE A 146 -10.43 -9.15 -8.63
C PHE A 146 -10.15 -8.44 -7.31
N ILE A 147 -9.77 -7.18 -7.35
CA ILE A 147 -9.63 -6.38 -6.13
C ILE A 147 -11.01 -6.20 -5.47
N HIS A 148 -11.07 -6.45 -4.17
CA HIS A 148 -12.24 -6.12 -3.35
C HIS A 148 -12.04 -4.72 -2.75
N PRO A 149 -12.73 -3.69 -3.27
CA PRO A 149 -12.39 -2.31 -2.92
C PRO A 149 -12.69 -1.97 -1.46
N ASP A 150 -13.75 -2.52 -0.88
CA ASP A 150 -14.18 -2.18 0.48
C ASP A 150 -13.22 -2.69 1.58
N GLN A 151 -12.35 -3.61 1.24
CA GLN A 151 -11.41 -4.23 2.18
C GLN A 151 -9.96 -4.08 1.74
N THR A 152 -9.69 -3.14 0.86
CA THR A 152 -8.33 -2.82 0.41
C THR A 152 -7.96 -1.43 0.89
N GLU A 153 -6.92 -1.37 1.71
CA GLU A 153 -6.41 -0.12 2.27
C GLU A 153 -4.91 -0.26 2.53
N ILE A 154 -4.17 0.82 2.31
CA ILE A 154 -2.75 0.89 2.58
C ILE A 154 -2.48 2.14 3.39
N TYR A 155 -1.66 2.00 4.41
CA TYR A 155 -1.28 3.08 5.30
C TYR A 155 0.23 3.13 5.40
N MET A 156 0.80 4.31 5.19
CA MET A 156 2.23 4.55 5.31
C MET A 156 2.45 5.67 6.33
N ARG A 157 3.26 5.40 7.32
CA ARG A 157 3.60 6.35 8.37
C ARG A 157 5.08 6.71 8.27
N LYS A 158 5.35 8.00 8.17
CA LYS A 158 6.71 8.50 8.19
C LYS A 158 7.35 8.26 9.56
N LEU A 159 8.56 7.76 9.55
CA LEU A 159 9.34 7.56 10.76
C LEU A 159 10.22 8.79 11.03
N ASN A 160 10.25 9.22 12.28
CA ASN A 160 11.12 10.30 12.73
C ASN A 160 12.52 9.77 13.04
N THR A 161 13.14 9.10 12.07
CA THR A 161 14.49 8.58 12.19
C THR A 161 15.36 9.15 11.08
N SER A 162 16.61 9.44 11.38
CA SER A 162 17.57 9.74 10.34
C SER A 162 17.82 8.50 9.48
N HIS A 163 18.16 8.73 8.22
CA HIS A 163 18.60 7.63 7.35
C HIS A 163 19.83 6.98 7.96
N PRO A 164 19.86 5.66 8.16
CA PRO A 164 21.06 4.99 8.59
C PRO A 164 22.14 5.15 7.52
N SER A 165 23.20 5.80 7.91
CA SER A 165 24.35 6.01 7.06
C SER A 165 25.25 4.78 7.02
#